data_4bd35f671cc29fd57db3dcd673c68300
#
_entry.id   4bd35f671cc29fd57db3dcd673c68300
#
_cell.length_a   1.000
_cell.length_b   1.000
_cell.length_c   1.000
_cell.angle_alpha   90.00
_cell.angle_beta   90.00
_cell.angle_gamma   90.00
#
_symmetry.space_group_name_H-M   'P 1'
#
loop_
_entity.id
_entity.type
_entity.pdbx_description
1 polymer ?
#
loop_
_entity_poly.entity_id
_entity_poly.type
_entity_poly.pdbx_seq_one_letter_code
_entity_poly.pdbx_strand_id
1 'polypeptide(L)'
;NKNKKIECIPKNEEKYISASCEVFVDEFINKQGEKKVVKLKLRFVDSYRFMPSSLDSLTKNLTKEKFKHLDRFCRSRHKKNYSERHLELLLRKGVYPYDYIDCLEKFNESALPPKSAFYSKLNKAEISEEDYAHAQTVWKAFGCKTMRDYHNLYNKCDVLQLADVFENF
;
A
#
# COMPACT_ATOMS: atom_id res chain seq x y z
N ASN A 1 -27.24 -7.72 -10.58
CA ASN A 1 -26.47 -7.72 -9.34
C ASN A 1 -27.13 -8.61 -8.31
N LYS A 2 -26.80 -9.93 -8.32
CA LYS A 2 -27.23 -10.83 -7.27
C LYS A 2 -26.50 -10.43 -6.00
N ASN A 3 -27.22 -10.23 -4.90
CA ASN A 3 -26.74 -9.85 -3.57
C ASN A 3 -25.54 -10.72 -3.17
N LYS A 4 -24.33 -10.15 -3.21
CA LYS A 4 -23.16 -10.78 -2.64
C LYS A 4 -23.35 -10.74 -1.12
N LYS A 5 -23.45 -11.92 -0.49
CA LYS A 5 -23.55 -12.01 0.96
C LYS A 5 -22.18 -11.66 1.55
N ILE A 6 -22.15 -10.62 2.37
CA ILE A 6 -20.98 -10.25 3.16
C ILE A 6 -21.21 -10.83 4.56
N GLU A 7 -20.27 -11.64 5.01
CA GLU A 7 -20.24 -12.20 6.36
C GLU A 7 -19.28 -11.38 7.20
N CYS A 8 -19.75 -10.82 8.30
CA CYS A 8 -18.94 -9.99 9.20
C CYS A 8 -18.90 -10.62 10.59
N ILE A 9 -17.74 -10.57 11.23
CA ILE A 9 -17.58 -10.86 12.64
C ILE A 9 -17.43 -9.52 13.36
N PRO A 10 -18.45 -9.01 14.06
CA PRO A 10 -18.38 -7.76 14.77
C PRO A 10 -17.53 -7.88 16.05
N LYS A 11 -16.90 -6.80 16.43
CA LYS A 11 -16.31 -6.61 17.76
C LYS A 11 -17.28 -5.82 18.66
N ASN A 12 -17.92 -4.82 18.08
CA ASN A 12 -18.97 -3.98 18.65
C ASN A 12 -19.82 -3.40 17.50
N GLU A 13 -20.73 -2.48 17.78
CA GLU A 13 -21.62 -1.88 16.79
C GLU A 13 -20.89 -1.11 15.68
N GLU A 14 -19.70 -0.60 15.94
CA GLU A 14 -18.93 0.24 15.00
C GLU A 14 -17.70 -0.46 14.40
N LYS A 15 -17.24 -1.56 15.00
CA LYS A 15 -15.98 -2.21 14.61
C LYS A 15 -16.15 -3.70 14.32
N TYR A 16 -15.49 -4.16 13.26
CA TYR A 16 -15.49 -5.56 12.84
C TYR A 16 -14.13 -6.20 13.06
N ILE A 17 -14.14 -7.50 13.41
CA ILE A 17 -12.93 -8.33 13.50
C ILE A 17 -12.48 -8.75 12.12
N SER A 18 -13.43 -9.19 11.30
CA SER A 18 -13.19 -9.52 9.91
C SER A 18 -14.48 -9.39 9.11
N ALA A 19 -14.32 -9.19 7.81
CA ALA A 19 -15.38 -9.30 6.84
C ALA A 19 -14.95 -10.28 5.74
N SER A 20 -15.89 -11.10 5.25
CA SER A 20 -15.61 -12.01 4.14
C SER A 20 -16.74 -12.00 3.13
N CYS A 21 -16.40 -12.22 1.86
CA CYS A 21 -17.38 -12.41 0.81
C CYS A 21 -16.89 -13.45 -0.20
N GLU A 22 -17.84 -14.14 -0.83
CA GLU A 22 -17.53 -15.02 -1.95
C GLU A 22 -17.68 -14.29 -3.27
N VAL A 23 -16.69 -14.45 -4.13
CA VAL A 23 -16.67 -13.89 -5.49
C VAL A 23 -16.67 -15.04 -6.47
N PHE A 24 -17.58 -14.98 -7.46
CA PHE A 24 -17.56 -15.91 -8.60
C PHE A 24 -16.27 -15.68 -9.41
N VAL A 25 -15.59 -16.77 -9.73
CA VAL A 25 -14.35 -16.73 -10.52
C VAL A 25 -14.58 -17.39 -11.88
N ASP A 26 -15.14 -18.62 -11.86
CA ASP A 26 -15.28 -19.44 -13.04
C ASP A 26 -16.35 -20.53 -12.86
N GLU A 27 -16.70 -21.21 -13.93
CA GLU A 27 -17.53 -22.40 -13.89
C GLU A 27 -17.00 -23.46 -14.88
N PHE A 28 -17.13 -24.72 -14.53
CA PHE A 28 -16.75 -25.83 -15.40
C PHE A 28 -17.72 -27.00 -15.25
N ILE A 29 -17.72 -27.87 -16.25
CA ILE A 29 -18.46 -29.14 -16.20
C ILE A 29 -17.50 -30.23 -15.72
N ASN A 30 -17.85 -30.94 -14.65
CA ASN A 30 -17.06 -32.04 -14.13
C ASN A 30 -17.18 -33.29 -15.02
N LYS A 31 -16.41 -34.34 -14.69
CA LYS A 31 -16.42 -35.61 -15.45
C LYS A 31 -17.78 -36.34 -15.40
N GLN A 32 -18.64 -36.00 -14.46
CA GLN A 32 -20.01 -36.54 -14.33
C GLN A 32 -21.04 -35.69 -15.08
N GLY A 33 -20.65 -34.66 -15.82
CA GLY A 33 -21.55 -33.79 -16.56
C GLY A 33 -22.23 -32.72 -15.70
N GLU A 34 -21.84 -32.54 -14.43
CA GLU A 34 -22.43 -31.55 -13.56
C GLU A 34 -21.69 -30.20 -13.64
N LYS A 35 -22.48 -29.12 -13.67
CA LYS A 35 -21.96 -27.76 -13.63
C LYS A 35 -21.45 -27.42 -12.22
N LYS A 36 -20.17 -27.14 -12.11
CA LYS A 36 -19.50 -26.69 -10.86
C LYS A 36 -19.10 -25.23 -10.99
N VAL A 37 -19.35 -24.51 -9.91
CA VAL A 37 -19.01 -23.08 -9.79
C VAL A 37 -17.77 -22.94 -8.93
N VAL A 38 -16.77 -22.25 -9.46
CA VAL A 38 -15.56 -21.87 -8.71
C VAL A 38 -15.79 -20.52 -8.05
N LYS A 39 -15.63 -20.48 -6.74
CA LYS A 39 -15.73 -19.27 -5.95
C LYS A 39 -14.43 -19.03 -5.20
N LEU A 40 -14.03 -17.76 -5.13
CA LEU A 40 -12.94 -17.30 -4.29
C LEU A 40 -13.54 -16.63 -3.04
N LYS A 41 -13.12 -17.07 -1.86
CA LYS A 41 -13.48 -16.40 -0.59
C LYS A 41 -12.45 -15.32 -0.30
N LEU A 42 -12.87 -14.05 -0.42
CA LEU A 42 -12.08 -12.91 0.02
C LEU A 42 -12.35 -12.68 1.51
N ARG A 43 -11.28 -12.51 2.28
CA ARG A 43 -11.35 -12.17 3.71
C ARG A 43 -10.59 -10.87 3.95
N PHE A 44 -11.26 -9.92 4.56
CA PHE A 44 -10.69 -8.65 5.00
C PHE A 44 -10.47 -8.72 6.51
N VAL A 45 -9.24 -8.49 6.92
CA VAL A 45 -8.81 -8.52 8.33
C VAL A 45 -8.01 -7.28 8.66
N ASP A 46 -8.09 -6.83 9.91
CA ASP A 46 -7.26 -5.73 10.38
C ASP A 46 -5.90 -6.29 10.83
N SER A 47 -4.85 -6.01 10.06
CA SER A 47 -3.49 -6.49 10.32
C SER A 47 -2.91 -5.95 11.63
N TYR A 48 -3.34 -4.77 12.10
CA TYR A 48 -2.89 -4.20 13.38
C TYR A 48 -3.20 -5.09 14.57
N ARG A 49 -4.21 -5.96 14.47
CA ARG A 49 -4.55 -6.92 15.53
C ARG A 49 -3.55 -8.05 15.69
N PHE A 50 -2.84 -8.38 14.63
CA PHE A 50 -1.80 -9.43 14.63
C PHE A 50 -0.43 -8.81 14.89
N MET A 51 -0.23 -7.61 14.39
CA MET A 51 1.02 -6.87 14.46
C MET A 51 0.74 -5.45 14.98
N PRO A 52 0.56 -5.26 16.31
CA PRO A 52 0.15 -3.97 16.88
C PRO A 52 1.32 -2.97 16.92
N SER A 53 1.82 -2.63 15.73
CA SER A 53 2.93 -1.69 15.54
C SER A 53 2.72 -0.89 14.26
N SER A 54 3.38 0.25 14.14
CA SER A 54 3.33 1.05 12.92
C SER A 54 4.02 0.34 11.76
N LEU A 55 3.58 0.58 10.53
CA LEU A 55 4.25 0.03 9.34
C LEU A 55 5.73 0.43 9.29
N ASP A 56 6.07 1.66 9.69
CA ASP A 56 7.46 2.12 9.78
C ASP A 56 8.32 1.25 10.73
N SER A 57 7.77 0.92 11.90
CA SER A 57 8.46 0.03 12.85
C SER A 57 8.58 -1.40 12.32
N LEU A 58 7.53 -1.91 11.68
CA LEU A 58 7.51 -3.27 11.14
C LEU A 58 8.49 -3.44 9.98
N THR A 59 8.57 -2.47 9.07
CA THR A 59 9.50 -2.51 7.93
C THR A 59 10.96 -2.45 8.38
N LYS A 60 11.28 -1.72 9.44
CA LYS A 60 12.64 -1.66 10.01
C LYS A 60 13.15 -3.00 10.55
N ASN A 61 12.24 -3.93 10.86
CA ASN A 61 12.59 -5.28 11.33
C ASN A 61 12.82 -6.27 10.19
N LEU A 62 12.53 -5.88 8.94
CA LEU A 62 12.76 -6.74 7.77
C LEU A 62 14.16 -6.51 7.20
N THR A 63 14.83 -7.60 6.83
CA THR A 63 16.04 -7.52 6.00
C THR A 63 15.66 -7.27 4.54
N LYS A 64 16.59 -6.75 3.75
CA LYS A 64 16.36 -6.38 2.34
C LYS A 64 15.78 -7.53 1.51
N GLU A 65 16.21 -8.75 1.74
CA GLU A 65 15.83 -9.96 1.01
C GLU A 65 14.36 -10.36 1.27
N LYS A 66 13.76 -9.82 2.31
CA LYS A 66 12.36 -10.06 2.69
C LYS A 66 11.37 -9.20 1.90
N PHE A 67 11.83 -8.11 1.27
CA PHE A 67 11.00 -7.22 0.47
C PHE A 67 10.76 -7.74 -0.96
N LYS A 68 10.14 -8.92 -1.09
CA LYS A 68 9.94 -9.62 -2.37
C LYS A 68 8.92 -8.95 -3.28
N HIS A 69 7.81 -8.49 -2.73
CA HIS A 69 6.75 -7.80 -3.48
C HIS A 69 7.22 -6.43 -3.96
N LEU A 70 7.91 -5.71 -3.08
CA LEU A 70 8.45 -4.41 -3.40
C LEU A 70 9.56 -4.49 -4.47
N ASP A 71 10.47 -5.47 -4.36
CA ASP A 71 11.50 -5.72 -5.39
C ASP A 71 10.88 -6.06 -6.75
N ARG A 72 9.89 -6.98 -6.77
CA ARG A 72 9.16 -7.32 -8.01
C ARG A 72 8.52 -6.10 -8.66
N PHE A 73 7.91 -5.23 -7.85
CA PHE A 73 7.33 -3.98 -8.33
C PHE A 73 8.38 -3.07 -8.96
N CYS A 74 9.51 -2.84 -8.29
CA CYS A 74 10.59 -2.02 -8.80
C CYS A 74 11.13 -2.56 -10.14
N ARG A 75 11.37 -3.86 -10.23
CA ARG A 75 11.85 -4.52 -11.47
C ARG A 75 10.83 -4.40 -12.61
N SER A 76 9.54 -4.57 -12.33
CA SER A 76 8.50 -4.48 -13.35
C SER A 76 8.33 -3.07 -13.91
N ARG A 77 8.43 -2.04 -13.04
CA ARG A 77 8.29 -0.64 -13.41
C ARG A 77 9.50 -0.11 -14.20
N HIS A 78 10.70 -0.56 -13.86
CA HIS A 78 11.95 -0.06 -14.41
C HIS A 78 12.73 -1.12 -15.19
N LYS A 79 12.04 -1.92 -16.01
CA LYS A 79 12.60 -3.09 -16.74
C LYS A 79 14.00 -2.90 -17.31
N LYS A 80 14.26 -1.74 -17.95
CA LYS A 80 15.55 -1.43 -18.56
C LYS A 80 16.48 -0.61 -17.66
N ASN A 81 15.92 0.17 -16.74
CA ASN A 81 16.64 1.15 -15.92
C ASN A 81 16.56 0.79 -14.42
N TYR A 82 16.15 -0.45 -14.08
CA TYR A 82 16.17 -0.89 -12.71
C TYR A 82 17.60 -0.82 -12.17
N SER A 83 17.74 -0.16 -11.05
CA SER A 83 18.93 -0.25 -10.22
C SER A 83 18.50 -0.63 -8.80
N GLU A 84 19.36 -1.26 -8.07
CA GLU A 84 19.16 -1.62 -6.67
C GLU A 84 18.81 -0.42 -5.80
N ARG A 85 19.32 0.76 -6.18
CA ARG A 85 18.98 2.05 -5.55
C ARG A 85 17.48 2.36 -5.54
N HIS A 86 16.71 1.93 -6.56
CA HIS A 86 15.24 2.13 -6.56
C HIS A 86 14.58 1.35 -5.44
N LEU A 87 15.02 0.11 -5.21
CA LEU A 87 14.51 -0.69 -4.09
C LEU A 87 14.92 -0.06 -2.76
N GLU A 88 16.19 0.31 -2.60
CA GLU A 88 16.71 0.92 -1.37
C GLU A 88 15.93 2.16 -0.92
N LEU A 89 15.51 3.00 -1.86
CA LEU A 89 14.68 4.17 -1.59
C LEU A 89 13.30 3.80 -1.02
N LEU A 90 12.81 2.59 -1.27
CA LEU A 90 11.49 2.15 -0.86
C LEU A 90 11.49 1.14 0.31
N LEU A 91 12.65 0.79 0.88
CA LEU A 91 12.73 -0.13 2.03
C LEU A 91 12.22 0.48 3.33
N ARG A 92 12.13 1.80 3.41
CA ARG A 92 11.57 2.55 4.53
C ARG A 92 10.18 3.08 4.19
N LYS A 93 9.37 3.35 5.21
CA LYS A 93 8.09 4.03 4.99
C LYS A 93 8.30 5.38 4.31
N GLY A 94 7.51 5.64 3.29
CA GLY A 94 7.54 6.90 2.56
C GLY A 94 7.05 8.09 3.40
N VAL A 95 7.32 9.28 2.93
CA VAL A 95 6.86 10.55 3.52
C VAL A 95 5.75 11.10 2.66
N TYR A 96 4.66 11.54 3.27
CA TYR A 96 3.48 11.99 2.52
C TYR A 96 2.80 13.20 3.21
N PRO A 97 2.41 14.25 2.46
CA PRO A 97 1.79 15.46 3.01
C PRO A 97 0.27 15.28 3.16
N TYR A 98 -0.16 14.47 4.14
CA TYR A 98 -1.57 14.10 4.33
C TYR A 98 -2.52 15.28 4.49
N ASP A 99 -2.15 16.23 5.34
CA ASP A 99 -3.00 17.40 5.63
C ASP A 99 -3.03 18.43 4.49
N TYR A 100 -2.02 18.38 3.62
CA TYR A 100 -1.94 19.24 2.45
C TYR A 100 -2.87 18.80 1.32
N ILE A 101 -2.99 17.50 1.11
CA ILE A 101 -3.83 16.93 0.03
C ILE A 101 -5.29 16.88 0.50
N ASP A 102 -5.95 18.02 0.50
CA ASP A 102 -7.34 18.20 0.95
C ASP A 102 -8.37 18.26 -0.19
N CYS A 103 -7.91 18.33 -1.44
CA CYS A 103 -8.77 18.33 -2.62
C CYS A 103 -8.10 17.60 -3.81
N LEU A 104 -8.92 17.23 -4.81
CA LEU A 104 -8.45 16.43 -5.97
C LEU A 104 -7.56 17.25 -6.93
N GLU A 105 -7.71 18.56 -6.95
CA GLU A 105 -6.94 19.47 -7.80
C GLU A 105 -5.46 19.42 -7.49
N LYS A 106 -5.08 19.24 -6.22
CA LYS A 106 -3.68 19.14 -5.78
C LYS A 106 -2.94 17.94 -6.36
N PHE A 107 -3.65 16.91 -6.79
CA PHE A 107 -3.04 15.81 -7.53
C PHE A 107 -2.46 16.20 -8.89
N ASN A 108 -2.87 17.34 -9.44
CA ASN A 108 -2.39 17.83 -10.72
C ASN A 108 -1.14 18.74 -10.59
N GLU A 109 -0.72 19.05 -9.37
CA GLU A 109 0.50 19.81 -9.14
C GLU A 109 1.73 19.08 -9.71
N SER A 110 2.58 19.81 -10.43
CA SER A 110 3.73 19.28 -11.16
C SER A 110 5.02 19.19 -10.34
N ALA A 111 4.95 19.45 -9.04
CA ALA A 111 6.08 19.39 -8.12
C ALA A 111 5.63 18.93 -6.73
N LEU A 112 6.59 18.47 -5.91
CA LEU A 112 6.35 18.28 -4.49
C LEU A 112 6.08 19.65 -3.83
N PRO A 113 5.11 19.72 -2.91
CA PRO A 113 4.87 20.94 -2.15
C PRO A 113 6.08 21.25 -1.24
N PRO A 114 6.19 22.48 -0.73
CA PRO A 114 7.29 22.86 0.16
C PRO A 114 7.27 22.02 1.45
N LYS A 115 8.40 21.93 2.13
CA LYS A 115 8.57 21.14 3.37
C LYS A 115 7.48 21.45 4.41
N SER A 116 7.10 22.71 4.57
CA SER A 116 6.04 23.14 5.50
C SER A 116 4.67 22.49 5.24
N ALA A 117 4.39 22.11 3.99
CA ALA A 117 3.16 21.41 3.64
C ALA A 117 3.10 19.94 4.14
N PHE A 118 4.23 19.39 4.59
CA PHE A 118 4.29 18.07 5.22
C PHE A 118 4.04 18.11 6.73
N TYR A 119 3.69 19.26 7.29
CA TYR A 119 3.30 19.35 8.70
C TYR A 119 2.13 18.42 8.99
N SER A 120 2.24 17.64 10.06
CA SER A 120 1.19 16.74 10.53
C SER A 120 0.40 17.39 11.66
N LYS A 121 -0.85 17.71 11.41
CA LYS A 121 -1.78 18.22 12.46
C LYS A 121 -2.01 17.16 13.54
N LEU A 122 -2.06 15.88 13.15
CA LEU A 122 -2.27 14.76 14.06
C LEU A 122 -1.12 14.65 15.08
N ASN A 123 0.12 14.71 14.59
CA ASN A 123 1.31 14.58 15.43
C ASN A 123 1.85 15.90 15.94
N LYS A 124 1.31 17.04 15.47
CA LYS A 124 1.77 18.41 15.74
C LYS A 124 3.27 18.56 15.48
N ALA A 125 3.76 18.00 14.40
CA ALA A 125 5.17 17.92 14.06
C ALA A 125 5.43 18.21 12.59
N GLU A 126 6.56 18.85 12.33
CA GLU A 126 7.15 19.00 11.01
C GLU A 126 7.97 17.75 10.66
N ILE A 127 8.18 17.53 9.37
CA ILE A 127 9.12 16.51 8.93
C ILE A 127 10.57 17.00 9.02
N SER A 128 11.52 16.08 9.16
CA SER A 128 12.95 16.40 9.17
C SER A 128 13.42 16.87 7.78
N GLU A 129 14.58 17.53 7.72
CA GLU A 129 15.23 17.86 6.43
C GLU A 129 15.58 16.60 5.64
N GLU A 130 16.01 15.56 6.35
CA GLU A 130 16.35 14.27 5.77
C GLU A 130 15.13 13.62 5.10
N ASP A 131 13.98 13.62 5.75
CA ASP A 131 12.75 13.06 5.21
C ASP A 131 12.27 13.83 3.97
N TYR A 132 12.37 15.16 3.99
CA TYR A 132 12.01 15.97 2.84
C TYR A 132 12.97 15.73 1.65
N ALA A 133 14.28 15.67 1.92
CA ALA A 133 15.27 15.32 0.90
C ALA A 133 15.05 13.92 0.33
N HIS A 134 14.64 12.97 1.18
CA HIS A 134 14.25 11.63 0.75
C HIS A 134 13.03 11.66 -0.19
N ALA A 135 11.97 12.41 0.16
CA ALA A 135 10.78 12.57 -0.68
C ALA A 135 11.15 13.14 -2.07
N GLN A 136 12.02 14.16 -2.10
CA GLN A 136 12.52 14.74 -3.36
C GLN A 136 13.35 13.73 -4.18
N THR A 137 14.15 12.90 -3.51
CA THR A 137 14.95 11.86 -4.17
C THR A 137 14.05 10.79 -4.78
N VAL A 138 13.04 10.34 -4.05
CA VAL A 138 12.02 9.38 -4.53
C VAL A 138 11.27 9.96 -5.73
N TRP A 139 10.81 11.21 -5.64
CA TRP A 139 10.14 11.90 -6.76
C TRP A 139 10.96 11.83 -8.05
N LYS A 140 12.23 12.20 -7.96
CA LYS A 140 13.17 12.23 -9.10
C LYS A 140 13.48 10.81 -9.62
N ALA A 141 13.81 9.88 -8.72
CA ALA A 141 14.20 8.52 -9.08
C ALA A 141 13.07 7.76 -9.79
N PHE A 142 11.84 7.98 -9.36
CA PHE A 142 10.67 7.32 -9.95
C PHE A 142 10.01 8.10 -11.08
N GLY A 143 10.59 9.25 -11.48
CA GLY A 143 10.11 10.04 -12.60
C GLY A 143 8.69 10.55 -12.41
N CYS A 144 8.32 10.91 -11.18
CA CYS A 144 7.02 11.52 -10.89
C CYS A 144 6.91 12.87 -11.60
N LYS A 145 5.81 13.09 -12.30
CA LYS A 145 5.52 14.34 -13.02
C LYS A 145 4.46 15.16 -12.31
N THR A 146 3.62 14.50 -11.54
CA THR A 146 2.52 15.11 -10.79
C THR A 146 2.43 14.55 -9.38
N MET A 147 1.75 15.25 -8.49
CA MET A 147 1.43 14.74 -7.15
C MET A 147 0.60 13.46 -7.20
N ARG A 148 -0.17 13.23 -8.27
CA ARG A 148 -0.88 11.96 -8.49
C ARG A 148 0.09 10.78 -8.68
N ASP A 149 1.20 10.99 -9.41
CA ASP A 149 2.22 9.95 -9.59
C ASP A 149 2.87 9.60 -8.26
N TYR A 150 3.22 10.62 -7.47
CA TYR A 150 3.81 10.46 -6.15
C TYR A 150 2.84 9.77 -5.18
N HIS A 151 1.58 10.18 -5.15
CA HIS A 151 0.52 9.56 -4.36
C HIS A 151 0.35 8.07 -4.71
N ASN A 152 0.26 7.76 -6.00
CA ASN A 152 0.11 6.38 -6.46
C ASN A 152 1.32 5.51 -6.10
N LEU A 153 2.53 6.08 -6.18
CA LEU A 153 3.75 5.40 -5.75
C LEU A 153 3.71 5.14 -4.24
N TYR A 154 3.42 6.17 -3.45
CA TYR A 154 3.32 6.10 -1.99
C TYR A 154 2.35 5.00 -1.55
N ASN A 155 1.10 5.02 -2.05
CA ASN A 155 0.10 4.01 -1.71
C ASN A 155 0.51 2.59 -2.09
N LYS A 156 1.11 2.42 -3.28
CA LYS A 156 1.61 1.10 -3.70
C LYS A 156 2.72 0.60 -2.79
N CYS A 157 3.64 1.48 -2.38
CA CYS A 157 4.72 1.12 -1.46
C CYS A 157 4.17 0.68 -0.11
N ASP A 158 3.23 1.43 0.48
CA ASP A 158 2.62 1.07 1.76
C ASP A 158 1.94 -0.30 1.70
N VAL A 159 1.17 -0.57 0.62
CA VAL A 159 0.51 -1.88 0.43
C VAL A 159 1.52 -3.01 0.27
N LEU A 160 2.57 -2.82 -0.54
CA LEU A 160 3.57 -3.86 -0.81
C LEU A 160 4.47 -4.10 0.41
N GLN A 161 4.84 -3.05 1.14
CA GLN A 161 5.55 -3.18 2.41
C GLN A 161 4.72 -3.96 3.43
N LEU A 162 3.41 -3.67 3.54
CA LEU A 162 2.53 -4.42 4.44
C LEU A 162 2.42 -5.90 4.01
N ALA A 163 2.36 -6.18 2.71
CA ALA A 163 2.36 -7.55 2.19
C ALA A 163 3.66 -8.29 2.54
N ASP A 164 4.82 -7.64 2.32
CA ASP A 164 6.13 -8.20 2.67
C ASP A 164 6.27 -8.44 4.17
N VAL A 165 5.78 -7.51 5.01
CA VAL A 165 5.73 -7.68 6.47
C VAL A 165 4.85 -8.88 6.83
N PHE A 166 3.64 -8.96 6.27
CA PHE A 166 2.66 -10.00 6.60
C PHE A 166 3.12 -11.40 6.19
N GLU A 167 3.82 -11.55 5.06
CA GLU A 167 4.39 -12.82 4.63
C GLU A 167 5.59 -13.28 5.47
N ASN A 168 6.20 -12.39 6.24
CA ASN A 168 7.34 -12.70 7.10
C ASN A 168 6.98 -12.70 8.60
N PHE A 169 5.70 -12.51 8.93
CA PHE A 169 5.14 -12.63 10.28
C PHE A 169 4.87 -14.10 10.60
#